data_7a2b3bf3239260fedfdf7898d65dd8d5
#
_entry.id   7a2b3bf3239260fedfdf7898d65dd8d5
#
_cell.length_a   1.000
_cell.length_b   1.000
_cell.length_c   1.000
_cell.angle_alpha   90.00
_cell.angle_beta   90.00
_cell.angle_gamma   90.00
#
_symmetry.space_group_name_H-M   'P 1'
#
loop_
_entity.id
_entity.type
_entity.pdbx_description
1 polymer ?
#
loop_
_entity_poly.entity_id
_entity_poly.type
_entity_poly.pdbx_seq_one_letter_code
_entity_poly.pdbx_strand_id
1 'polypeptide(L)'
;MLKELTKAHDLALERECAKLVDKVSSLAHKPLDKVEKPNHARYIELYKVIDTFDKHLADRYDGITGGRYLDIVAFLLADGSLTDEDLDLCDETMKNELLRVKEILLQIRNR
;
A
#
# COMPACT_ATOMS: atom_id res chain seq x y z
N MET A 1 -19.99 -8.05 -3.65
CA MET A 1 -19.17 -7.15 -4.49
C MET A 1 -18.28 -6.23 -3.67
N LEU A 2 -18.85 -5.35 -2.86
CA LEU A 2 -18.06 -4.45 -2.00
C LEU A 2 -17.20 -5.21 -0.99
N LYS A 3 -17.66 -6.36 -0.50
CA LYS A 3 -16.94 -7.18 0.46
C LYS A 3 -15.60 -7.68 -0.10
N GLU A 4 -15.57 -8.12 -1.35
CA GLU A 4 -14.36 -8.60 -2.02
C GLU A 4 -13.39 -7.45 -2.27
N LEU A 5 -13.90 -6.29 -2.68
CA LEU A 5 -13.09 -5.09 -2.89
C LEU A 5 -12.46 -4.61 -1.58
N THR A 6 -13.23 -4.64 -0.48
CA THR A 6 -12.73 -4.29 0.84
C THR A 6 -11.62 -5.24 1.28
N LYS A 7 -11.77 -6.54 1.04
CA LYS A 7 -10.75 -7.54 1.36
C LYS A 7 -9.46 -7.29 0.59
N ALA A 8 -9.56 -6.99 -0.70
CA ALA A 8 -8.39 -6.69 -1.53
C ALA A 8 -7.68 -5.42 -1.05
N HIS A 9 -8.44 -4.40 -0.70
CA HIS A 9 -7.93 -3.16 -0.12
C HIS A 9 -7.18 -3.44 1.18
N ASP A 10 -7.77 -4.23 2.08
CA ASP A 10 -7.18 -4.55 3.38
C ASP A 10 -5.91 -5.39 3.23
N LEU A 11 -5.87 -6.29 2.24
CA LEU A 11 -4.68 -7.07 1.93
C LEU A 11 -3.51 -6.17 1.50
N ALA A 12 -3.78 -5.20 0.63
CA ALA A 12 -2.76 -4.25 0.19
C ALA A 12 -2.26 -3.39 1.36
N LEU A 13 -3.17 -2.93 2.21
CA LEU A 13 -2.82 -2.16 3.42
C LEU A 13 -1.93 -2.97 4.35
N GLU A 14 -2.28 -4.22 4.61
CA GLU A 14 -1.50 -5.11 5.48
C GLU A 14 -0.08 -5.32 4.94
N ARG A 15 0.07 -5.50 3.62
CA ARG A 15 1.37 -5.66 2.97
C ARG A 15 2.22 -4.39 3.09
N GLU A 16 1.63 -3.22 2.93
CA GLU A 16 2.37 -1.96 3.09
C GLU A 16 2.81 -1.74 4.53
N CYS A 17 1.93 -2.07 5.49
CA CYS A 17 2.28 -1.98 6.92
C CYS A 17 3.43 -2.94 7.27
N ALA A 18 3.44 -4.15 6.70
CA ALA A 18 4.53 -5.10 6.93
C ALA A 18 5.88 -4.54 6.46
N LYS A 19 5.90 -3.88 5.31
CA LYS A 19 7.12 -3.24 4.78
C LYS A 19 7.61 -2.12 5.71
N LEU A 20 6.69 -1.32 6.25
CA LEU A 20 7.04 -0.25 7.20
C LEU A 20 7.62 -0.83 8.49
N VAL A 21 6.96 -1.86 9.04
CA VAL A 21 7.42 -2.52 10.28
C VAL A 21 8.84 -3.05 10.08
N ASP A 22 9.12 -3.70 8.95
CA ASP A 22 10.46 -4.21 8.65
C ASP A 22 11.48 -3.08 8.54
N LYS A 23 11.13 -1.98 7.89
CA LYS A 23 12.02 -0.83 7.74
C LYS A 23 12.34 -0.19 9.08
N VAL A 24 11.33 0.04 9.92
CA VAL A 24 11.52 0.63 11.26
C VAL A 24 12.35 -0.29 12.13
N SER A 25 12.08 -1.60 12.08
CA SER A 25 12.83 -2.60 12.82
C SER A 25 14.30 -2.58 12.43
N SER A 26 14.60 -2.55 11.14
CA SER A 26 15.99 -2.48 10.64
C SER A 26 16.71 -1.23 11.12
N LEU A 27 16.05 -0.09 11.10
CA LEU A 27 16.63 1.19 11.56
C LEU A 27 16.86 1.19 13.06
N ALA A 28 15.92 0.63 13.84
CA ALA A 28 16.00 0.60 15.30
C ALA A 28 17.05 -0.38 15.82
N HIS A 29 17.32 -1.46 15.07
CA HIS A 29 18.22 -2.54 15.49
C HIS A 29 19.65 -2.43 14.93
N LYS A 30 20.03 -1.30 14.36
CA LYS A 30 21.41 -1.10 13.91
C LYS A 30 22.38 -1.26 15.09
N PRO A 31 23.47 -2.02 14.93
CA PRO A 31 24.47 -2.17 15.99
C PRO A 31 25.04 -0.80 16.41
N LEU A 32 25.21 -0.59 17.72
CA LEU A 32 25.71 0.68 18.26
C LEU A 32 27.09 1.07 17.72
N ASP A 33 27.95 0.07 17.48
CA ASP A 33 29.29 0.30 16.94
C ASP A 33 29.29 0.77 15.48
N LYS A 34 28.17 0.63 14.78
CA LYS A 34 28.01 1.06 13.39
C LYS A 34 27.12 2.29 13.24
N VAL A 35 26.72 2.88 14.38
CA VAL A 35 25.85 4.05 14.39
C VAL A 35 26.69 5.31 14.46
N GLU A 36 26.62 6.12 13.39
CA GLU A 36 27.34 7.38 13.31
C GLU A 36 26.57 8.55 13.92
N LYS A 37 25.29 8.34 14.19
CA LYS A 37 24.38 9.38 14.65
C LYS A 37 24.01 9.21 16.12
N PRO A 38 23.90 10.32 16.88
CA PRO A 38 23.42 10.23 18.27
C PRO A 38 21.97 9.77 18.33
N ASN A 39 21.57 9.25 19.48
CA ASN A 39 20.22 8.67 19.68
C ASN A 39 19.09 9.64 19.36
N HIS A 40 19.25 10.92 19.64
CA HIS A 40 18.23 11.92 19.31
C HIS A 40 18.02 12.03 17.80
N ALA A 41 19.09 12.04 17.02
CA ALA A 41 19.00 12.07 15.55
C ALA A 41 18.36 10.77 15.01
N ARG A 42 18.64 9.63 15.61
CA ARG A 42 18.03 8.35 15.26
C ARG A 42 16.53 8.36 15.52
N TYR A 43 16.13 8.90 16.66
CA TYR A 43 14.71 9.06 17.00
C TYR A 43 13.99 9.93 15.95
N ILE A 44 14.57 11.06 15.58
CA ILE A 44 14.00 11.96 14.56
C ILE A 44 13.88 11.24 13.22
N GLU A 45 14.88 10.46 12.83
CA GLU A 45 14.85 9.68 11.58
C GLU A 45 13.70 8.67 11.58
N LEU A 46 13.53 7.92 12.67
CA LEU A 46 12.42 6.96 12.83
C LEU A 46 11.07 7.67 12.77
N TYR A 47 10.94 8.79 13.45
CA TYR A 47 9.72 9.59 13.46
C TYR A 47 9.35 10.04 12.05
N LYS A 48 10.32 10.55 11.27
CA LYS A 48 10.06 10.99 9.90
C LYS A 48 9.63 9.87 8.99
N VAL A 49 10.22 8.70 9.14
CA VAL A 49 9.83 7.52 8.36
C VAL A 49 8.38 7.15 8.65
N ILE A 50 8.01 7.09 9.92
CA ILE A 50 6.65 6.74 10.34
C ILE A 50 5.66 7.81 9.90
N ASP A 51 5.97 9.09 10.10
CA ASP A 51 5.08 10.19 9.73
C ASP A 51 4.83 10.25 8.22
N THR A 52 5.87 10.11 7.43
CA THR A 52 5.76 10.09 5.96
C THR A 52 4.89 8.92 5.50
N PHE A 53 5.09 7.76 6.10
CA PHE A 53 4.31 6.56 5.75
C PHE A 53 2.85 6.71 6.19
N ASP A 54 2.61 7.29 7.38
CA ASP A 54 1.26 7.51 7.89
C ASP A 54 0.46 8.43 6.94
N LYS A 55 1.08 9.49 6.44
CA LYS A 55 0.45 10.36 5.43
C LYS A 55 0.16 9.61 4.13
N HIS A 56 1.08 8.77 3.70
CA HIS A 56 0.89 7.93 2.51
C HIS A 56 -0.30 6.99 2.68
N LEU A 57 -0.42 6.34 3.85
CA LEU A 57 -1.56 5.47 4.14
C LEU A 57 -2.87 6.25 4.17
N ALA A 58 -2.88 7.43 4.77
CA ALA A 58 -4.08 8.26 4.84
C ALA A 58 -4.57 8.63 3.44
N ASP A 59 -3.65 9.05 2.56
CA ASP A 59 -3.99 9.43 1.19
C ASP A 59 -4.53 8.25 0.37
N ARG A 60 -4.03 7.03 0.61
CA ARG A 60 -4.39 5.85 -0.19
C ARG A 60 -5.59 5.09 0.35
N TYR A 61 -5.74 5.02 1.66
CA TYR A 61 -6.64 4.06 2.30
C TYR A 61 -7.74 4.68 3.16
N ASP A 62 -7.54 5.89 3.67
CA ASP A 62 -8.52 6.50 4.57
C ASP A 62 -9.66 7.19 3.81
N GLY A 63 -10.85 7.18 4.41
CA GLY A 63 -12.00 7.92 3.91
C GLY A 63 -12.60 7.40 2.59
N ILE A 64 -12.34 6.14 2.24
CA ILE A 64 -12.87 5.56 1.00
C ILE A 64 -14.34 5.22 1.17
N THR A 65 -15.19 5.81 0.31
CA THR A 65 -16.60 5.46 0.24
C THR A 65 -16.81 4.24 -0.68
N GLY A 66 -17.96 3.54 -0.51
CA GLY A 66 -18.23 2.29 -1.23
C GLY A 66 -18.03 2.38 -2.74
N GLY A 67 -18.48 3.48 -3.38
CA GLY A 67 -18.36 3.65 -4.83
C GLY A 67 -16.95 3.86 -5.34
N ARG A 68 -15.99 4.16 -4.46
CA ARG A 68 -14.59 4.40 -4.83
C ARG A 68 -13.69 3.18 -4.67
N TYR A 69 -14.18 2.12 -4.03
CA TYR A 69 -13.36 0.92 -3.81
C TYR A 69 -12.90 0.28 -5.12
N LEU A 70 -13.76 0.28 -6.15
CA LEU A 70 -13.39 -0.27 -7.46
C LEU A 70 -12.16 0.47 -8.01
N ASP A 71 -12.20 1.79 -8.02
CA ASP A 71 -11.12 2.63 -8.55
C ASP A 71 -9.83 2.45 -7.74
N ILE A 72 -9.94 2.42 -6.41
CA ILE A 72 -8.77 2.25 -5.53
C ILE A 72 -8.13 0.87 -5.74
N VAL A 73 -8.92 -0.19 -5.80
CA VAL A 73 -8.38 -1.55 -6.02
C VAL A 73 -7.73 -1.65 -7.40
N ALA A 74 -8.35 -1.05 -8.43
CA ALA A 74 -7.74 -1.01 -9.77
C ALA A 74 -6.42 -0.25 -9.77
N PHE A 75 -6.34 0.85 -9.03
CA PHE A 75 -5.10 1.61 -8.87
C PHE A 75 -4.02 0.78 -8.17
N LEU A 76 -4.38 0.05 -7.12
CA LEU A 76 -3.45 -0.83 -6.40
C LEU A 76 -2.93 -1.97 -7.28
N LEU A 77 -3.76 -2.47 -8.20
CA LEU A 77 -3.32 -3.44 -9.19
C LEU A 77 -2.34 -2.80 -10.18
N ALA A 78 -2.63 -1.58 -10.63
CA ALA A 78 -1.79 -0.89 -11.60
C ALA A 78 -0.41 -0.56 -11.02
N ASP A 79 -0.31 -0.24 -9.73
CA ASP A 79 0.96 0.11 -9.11
C ASP A 79 1.73 -1.10 -8.54
N GLY A 80 1.17 -2.29 -8.64
CA GLY A 80 1.82 -3.53 -8.20
C GLY A 80 1.64 -3.88 -6.72
N SER A 81 0.87 -3.08 -5.97
CA SER A 81 0.54 -3.40 -4.57
C SER A 81 -0.35 -4.63 -4.46
N LEU A 82 -1.16 -4.88 -5.48
CA LEU A 82 -1.93 -6.10 -5.66
C LEU A 82 -1.54 -6.76 -6.97
N THR A 83 -1.62 -8.08 -7.01
CA THR A 83 -1.38 -8.87 -8.23
C THR A 83 -2.71 -9.36 -8.80
N ASP A 84 -2.69 -9.77 -10.08
CA ASP A 84 -3.88 -10.32 -10.72
C ASP A 84 -4.38 -11.58 -9.98
N GLU A 85 -3.47 -12.35 -9.39
CA GLU A 85 -3.81 -13.53 -8.59
C GLU A 85 -4.59 -13.19 -7.31
N ASP A 86 -4.35 -12.02 -6.75
CA ASP A 86 -5.09 -11.55 -5.57
C ASP A 86 -6.58 -11.37 -5.88
N LEU A 87 -6.95 -11.28 -7.17
CA LEU A 87 -8.33 -11.13 -7.62
C LEU A 87 -9.11 -12.44 -7.59
N ASP A 88 -8.48 -13.56 -7.26
CA ASP A 88 -9.16 -14.86 -7.17
C ASP A 88 -10.24 -14.88 -6.07
N LEU A 89 -10.17 -13.92 -5.13
CA LEU A 89 -11.23 -13.75 -4.13
C LEU A 89 -12.48 -13.03 -4.68
N CYS A 90 -12.40 -12.47 -5.90
CA CYS A 90 -13.52 -11.80 -6.57
C CYS A 90 -14.20 -12.75 -7.56
N ASP A 91 -15.48 -12.48 -7.87
CA ASP A 91 -16.15 -13.20 -8.95
C ASP A 91 -15.57 -12.79 -10.32
N GLU A 92 -15.88 -13.55 -11.36
CA GLU A 92 -15.32 -13.36 -12.70
C GLU A 92 -15.70 -12.00 -13.28
N THR A 93 -16.92 -11.55 -13.07
CA THR A 93 -17.40 -10.24 -13.55
C THR A 93 -16.61 -9.11 -12.91
N MET A 94 -16.41 -9.15 -11.61
CA MET A 94 -15.65 -8.15 -10.87
C MET A 94 -14.17 -8.17 -11.29
N LYS A 95 -13.60 -9.36 -11.42
CA LYS A 95 -12.22 -9.53 -11.86
C LYS A 95 -12.00 -8.90 -13.23
N ASN A 96 -12.88 -9.17 -14.19
CA ASN A 96 -12.78 -8.61 -15.54
C ASN A 96 -12.88 -7.08 -15.53
N GLU A 97 -13.78 -6.53 -14.74
CA GLU A 97 -13.93 -5.07 -14.61
C GLU A 97 -12.67 -4.43 -14.02
N LEU A 98 -12.09 -5.02 -12.98
CA LEU A 98 -10.87 -4.53 -12.36
C LEU A 98 -9.69 -4.56 -13.33
N LEU A 99 -9.55 -5.64 -14.08
CA LEU A 99 -8.47 -5.77 -15.08
C LEU A 99 -8.64 -4.76 -16.21
N ARG A 100 -9.88 -4.46 -16.61
CA ARG A 100 -10.17 -3.43 -17.62
C ARG A 100 -9.75 -2.05 -17.12
N VAL A 101 -10.13 -1.68 -15.91
CA VAL A 101 -9.78 -0.38 -15.34
C VAL A 101 -8.28 -0.27 -15.11
N LYS A 102 -7.64 -1.34 -14.63
CA LYS A 102 -6.18 -1.41 -14.51
C LYS A 102 -5.49 -1.08 -15.82
N GLU A 103 -5.94 -1.69 -16.92
CA GLU A 103 -5.34 -1.47 -18.23
C GLU A 103 -5.46 -0.01 -18.68
N ILE A 104 -6.62 0.60 -18.45
CA ILE A 104 -6.83 2.04 -18.75
C ILE A 104 -5.85 2.90 -17.96
N LEU A 105 -5.68 2.62 -16.66
CA LEU A 105 -4.76 3.37 -15.79
C LEU A 105 -3.32 3.23 -16.26
N LEU A 106 -2.90 2.04 -16.67
CA LEU A 106 -1.55 1.80 -17.19
C LEU A 106 -1.30 2.56 -18.50
N GLN A 107 -2.29 2.63 -19.38
CA GLN A 107 -2.19 3.40 -20.62
C GLN A 107 -2.03 4.90 -20.35
N ILE A 108 -2.78 5.44 -19.41
CA ILE A 108 -2.67 6.84 -19.00
C ILE A 108 -1.28 7.12 -18.43
N ARG A 109 -0.77 6.22 -17.60
CA ARG A 109 0.53 6.35 -16.94
C ARG A 109 1.69 6.36 -17.94
N ASN A 110 1.55 5.63 -19.05
CA ASN A 110 2.60 5.47 -20.06
C ASN A 110 2.56 6.53 -21.18
N ARG A 111 1.68 7.50 -21.08
CA ARG A 111 1.59 8.61 -22.06
C ARG A 111 2.71 9.64 -21.87
#